data_95ec98e5a99ea4b4cc8e8d07ca726588
#
_entry.id   95ec98e5a99ea4b4cc8e8d07ca726588
#
_cell.length_a   1.000
_cell.length_b   1.000
_cell.length_c   1.000
_cell.angle_alpha   90.00
_cell.angle_beta   90.00
_cell.angle_gamma   90.00
#
_symmetry.space_group_name_H-M   'P 1'
#
loop_
_entity.id
_entity.type
_entity.pdbx_description
1 polymer ?
#
loop_
_entity_poly.entity_id
_entity_poly.type
_entity_poly.pdbx_seq_one_letter_code
_entity_poly.pdbx_strand_id
1 'polypeptide(L)'
;MTSLVKPQHYPELFRRYEGNPILTANDWPYPVHTVFNAGACQIGSTTLLLVRVEDRRGHSHLSVARSDDGISNWRIDAQPTFPPDPANYAEEAWGVEDARVTWVADRQEWIIAYTAFSPIGPLVSLASTVDFQSFIRLGPVMPPRG
;
A
#
# COMPACT_ATOMS: atom_id res chain seq x y z
N MET A 1 -13.15 -7.13 -48.37
CA MET A 1 -11.72 -6.74 -48.13
C MET A 1 -11.65 -6.10 -46.75
N THR A 2 -11.23 -6.86 -45.76
CA THR A 2 -11.11 -6.38 -44.36
C THR A 2 -9.78 -5.71 -44.25
N SER A 3 -9.76 -4.38 -44.11
CA SER A 3 -8.56 -3.60 -43.87
C SER A 3 -8.01 -3.97 -42.48
N LEU A 4 -6.90 -4.68 -42.45
CA LEU A 4 -6.12 -4.91 -41.23
C LEU A 4 -5.54 -3.57 -40.77
N VAL A 5 -6.13 -3.00 -39.73
CA VAL A 5 -5.54 -1.84 -39.05
C VAL A 5 -4.17 -2.25 -38.52
N LYS A 6 -3.11 -1.63 -39.03
CA LYS A 6 -1.75 -1.86 -38.53
C LYS A 6 -1.73 -1.49 -37.05
N PRO A 7 -1.12 -2.30 -36.17
CA PRO A 7 -0.97 -1.95 -34.76
C PRO A 7 -0.20 -0.63 -34.66
N GLN A 8 -0.82 0.34 -33.99
CA GLN A 8 -0.22 1.64 -33.76
C GLN A 8 0.88 1.46 -32.72
N HIS A 9 2.13 1.69 -33.09
CA HIS A 9 3.27 1.59 -32.18
C HIS A 9 3.28 2.86 -31.30
N TYR A 10 2.87 2.71 -30.04
CA TYR A 10 2.99 3.77 -29.06
C TYR A 10 4.40 3.76 -28.47
N PRO A 11 5.01 4.93 -28.22
CA PRO A 11 6.30 4.99 -27.54
C PRO A 11 6.15 4.40 -26.13
N GLU A 12 7.13 3.60 -25.70
CA GLU A 12 7.19 3.06 -24.35
C GLU A 12 7.39 4.22 -23.35
N LEU A 13 6.41 4.47 -22.49
CA LEU A 13 6.44 5.53 -21.50
C LEU A 13 7.26 5.20 -20.26
N PHE A 14 7.34 3.88 -19.93
CA PHE A 14 8.03 3.39 -18.76
C PHE A 14 8.89 2.18 -19.12
N ARG A 15 10.11 2.19 -18.65
CA ARG A 15 10.98 1.01 -18.71
C ARG A 15 10.96 0.31 -17.36
N ARG A 16 10.61 -0.96 -17.36
CA ARG A 16 10.66 -1.77 -16.14
C ARG A 16 12.12 -1.97 -15.72
N TYR A 17 12.39 -1.77 -14.43
CA TYR A 17 13.71 -2.06 -13.88
C TYR A 17 14.03 -3.56 -13.98
N GLU A 18 15.24 -3.89 -14.44
CA GLU A 18 15.64 -5.29 -14.71
C GLU A 18 15.74 -6.13 -13.43
N GLY A 19 16.04 -5.50 -12.28
CA GLY A 19 16.10 -6.15 -10.97
C GLY A 19 14.74 -6.36 -10.28
N ASN A 20 13.61 -6.09 -10.95
CA ASN A 20 12.28 -6.38 -10.37
C ASN A 20 12.05 -7.90 -10.25
N PRO A 21 11.37 -8.34 -9.17
CA PRO A 21 10.81 -7.55 -8.06
C PRO A 21 11.89 -7.06 -7.08
N ILE A 22 11.81 -5.79 -6.64
CA ILE A 22 12.75 -5.21 -5.68
C ILE A 22 12.48 -5.60 -4.22
N LEU A 23 11.27 -6.11 -3.94
CA LEU A 23 10.85 -6.66 -2.65
C LEU A 23 9.95 -7.87 -2.88
N THR A 24 10.15 -8.89 -2.07
CA THR A 24 9.38 -10.15 -2.07
C THR A 24 9.02 -10.55 -0.64
N ALA A 25 8.17 -11.55 -0.47
CA ALA A 25 7.85 -12.11 0.85
C ALA A 25 9.10 -12.63 1.61
N ASN A 26 10.15 -13.02 0.90
CA ASN A 26 11.40 -13.52 1.51
C ASN A 26 12.23 -12.42 2.19
N ASP A 27 11.98 -11.16 1.85
CA ASP A 27 12.70 -10.02 2.42
C ASP A 27 12.06 -9.56 3.75
N TRP A 28 10.87 -10.09 4.09
CA TRP A 28 10.12 -9.69 5.27
C TRP A 28 10.70 -10.27 6.55
N PRO A 29 10.83 -9.47 7.64
CA PRO A 29 11.45 -9.90 8.89
C PRO A 29 10.55 -10.82 9.75
N TYR A 30 9.31 -11.09 9.31
CA TYR A 30 8.36 -12.00 9.94
C TYR A 30 7.61 -12.83 8.88
N PRO A 31 6.98 -13.97 9.26
CA PRO A 31 6.31 -14.84 8.30
C PRO A 31 5.14 -14.15 7.59
N VAL A 32 5.20 -14.09 6.27
CA VAL A 32 4.14 -13.55 5.40
C VAL A 32 3.89 -14.51 4.23
N HIS A 33 2.77 -14.35 3.53
CA HIS A 33 2.46 -15.13 2.34
C HIS A 33 2.90 -14.39 1.07
N THR A 34 2.50 -13.12 0.95
CA THR A 34 2.85 -12.29 -0.22
C THR A 34 2.89 -10.82 0.13
N VAL A 35 3.57 -10.03 -0.72
CA VAL A 35 3.68 -8.57 -0.60
C VAL A 35 3.43 -7.93 -1.95
N PHE A 36 2.65 -6.84 -2.01
CA PHE A 36 2.23 -6.19 -3.25
C PHE A 36 1.56 -4.83 -2.99
N ASN A 37 1.12 -4.14 -4.05
CA ASN A 37 0.28 -2.94 -4.04
C ASN A 37 0.72 -1.86 -3.04
N ALA A 38 1.98 -1.47 -3.08
CA ALA A 38 2.51 -0.45 -2.18
C ALA A 38 2.04 0.96 -2.55
N GLY A 39 1.62 1.73 -1.53
CA GLY A 39 1.65 3.19 -1.60
C GLY A 39 3.09 3.69 -1.49
N ALA A 40 3.47 4.71 -2.24
CA ALA A 40 4.83 5.24 -2.24
C ALA A 40 4.84 6.74 -1.99
N CYS A 41 5.82 7.21 -1.23
CA CYS A 41 6.13 8.63 -1.07
C CYS A 41 7.62 8.84 -0.83
N GLN A 42 8.03 10.11 -0.84
CA GLN A 42 9.40 10.50 -0.51
C GLN A 42 9.38 11.43 0.71
N ILE A 43 10.24 11.13 1.68
CA ILE A 43 10.43 11.92 2.90
C ILE A 43 11.90 12.35 2.94
N GLY A 44 12.16 13.64 2.64
CA GLY A 44 13.52 14.09 2.40
C GLY A 44 14.16 13.34 1.23
N SER A 45 15.27 12.64 1.46
CA SER A 45 15.94 11.79 0.47
C SER A 45 15.49 10.32 0.51
N THR A 46 14.67 9.93 1.48
CA THR A 46 14.29 8.53 1.69
C THR A 46 13.00 8.21 0.93
N THR A 47 13.02 7.17 0.12
CA THR A 47 11.82 6.55 -0.46
C THR A 47 11.15 5.67 0.58
N LEU A 48 9.85 5.90 0.81
CA LEU A 48 9.03 5.09 1.69
C LEU A 48 7.94 4.38 0.90
N LEU A 49 7.83 3.08 1.14
CA LEU A 49 6.71 2.27 0.66
C LEU A 49 5.84 1.87 1.86
N LEU A 50 4.53 2.05 1.73
CA LEU A 50 3.53 1.46 2.63
C LEU A 50 2.95 0.25 1.90
N VAL A 51 3.50 -0.92 2.19
CA VAL A 51 3.32 -2.16 1.44
C VAL A 51 2.14 -2.94 2.00
N ARG A 52 1.24 -3.42 1.12
CA ARG A 52 0.28 -4.44 1.50
C ARG A 52 1.00 -5.77 1.70
N VAL A 53 0.82 -6.34 2.86
CA VAL A 53 1.38 -7.62 3.28
C VAL A 53 0.23 -8.56 3.64
N GLU A 54 0.16 -9.72 2.99
CA GLU A 54 -0.90 -10.68 3.22
C GLU A 54 -0.37 -11.91 3.97
N ASP A 55 -1.12 -12.38 4.96
CA ASP A 55 -0.84 -13.61 5.68
C ASP A 55 -1.41 -14.83 4.95
N ARG A 56 -1.16 -16.05 5.48
CA ARG A 56 -1.62 -17.31 4.87
C ARG A 56 -3.13 -17.53 4.95
N ARG A 57 -3.86 -16.70 5.70
CA ARG A 57 -5.33 -16.71 5.76
C ARG A 57 -5.97 -15.81 4.72
N GLY A 58 -5.16 -15.03 4.01
CA GLY A 58 -5.62 -14.01 3.06
C GLY A 58 -5.99 -12.69 3.75
N HIS A 59 -5.58 -12.47 4.99
CA HIS A 59 -5.78 -11.21 5.70
C HIS A 59 -4.57 -10.31 5.50
N SER A 60 -4.83 -9.04 5.18
CA SER A 60 -3.79 -8.07 4.89
C SER A 60 -3.61 -7.06 6.02
N HIS A 61 -2.37 -6.59 6.13
CA HIS A 61 -1.99 -5.41 6.90
C HIS A 61 -1.05 -4.54 6.06
N LEU A 62 -0.75 -3.33 6.51
CA LEU A 62 0.24 -2.48 5.86
C LEU A 62 1.53 -2.44 6.69
N SER A 63 2.65 -2.47 5.99
CA SER A 63 3.98 -2.44 6.60
C SER A 63 4.87 -1.46 5.85
N VAL A 64 5.69 -0.72 6.59
CA VAL A 64 6.58 0.27 6.00
C VAL A 64 7.92 -0.35 5.63
N ALA A 65 8.39 -0.03 4.43
CA ALA A 65 9.74 -0.28 3.96
C ALA A 65 10.37 1.04 3.51
N ARG A 66 11.64 1.28 3.87
CA ARG A 66 12.38 2.52 3.57
C ARG A 66 13.67 2.20 2.85
N SER A 67 14.01 3.00 1.83
CA SER A 67 15.26 2.91 1.08
C SER A 67 15.78 4.30 0.73
N ASP A 68 17.10 4.47 0.70
CA ASP A 68 17.70 5.76 0.39
C ASP A 68 17.89 5.95 -1.13
N ASP A 69 17.83 4.88 -1.93
CA ASP A 69 17.91 4.91 -3.39
C ASP A 69 16.60 4.50 -4.08
N GLY A 70 15.60 4.02 -3.32
CA GLY A 70 14.32 3.53 -3.83
C GLY A 70 14.40 2.21 -4.61
N ILE A 71 15.54 1.54 -4.62
CA ILE A 71 15.81 0.34 -5.40
C ILE A 71 16.33 -0.79 -4.52
N SER A 72 17.25 -0.49 -3.60
CA SER A 72 17.99 -1.49 -2.82
C SER A 72 18.02 -1.13 -1.32
N ASN A 73 18.64 -2.01 -0.51
CA ASN A 73 18.87 -1.79 0.92
C ASN A 73 17.61 -1.38 1.69
N TRP A 74 16.50 -2.04 1.40
CA TRP A 74 15.23 -1.78 2.04
C TRP A 74 15.27 -2.14 3.54
N ARG A 75 14.92 -1.19 4.38
CA ARG A 75 14.73 -1.38 5.82
C ARG A 75 13.24 -1.51 6.08
N ILE A 76 12.82 -2.72 6.42
CA ILE A 76 11.43 -3.10 6.64
C ILE A 76 11.15 -3.08 8.14
N ASP A 77 10.01 -2.54 8.56
CA ASP A 77 9.61 -2.52 9.96
C ASP A 77 9.49 -3.97 10.50
N ALA A 78 9.99 -4.22 11.70
CA ALA A 78 10.08 -5.55 12.30
C ALA A 78 8.70 -6.14 12.71
N GLN A 79 7.65 -5.32 12.67
CA GLN A 79 6.26 -5.69 12.96
C GLN A 79 5.33 -4.97 11.97
N PRO A 80 4.07 -5.42 11.79
CA PRO A 80 3.08 -4.69 11.03
C PRO A 80 2.97 -3.23 11.49
N THR A 81 3.17 -2.27 10.57
CA THR A 81 3.15 -0.84 10.90
C THR A 81 1.71 -0.33 11.07
N PHE A 82 0.80 -0.82 10.24
CA PHE A 82 -0.62 -0.50 10.32
C PHE A 82 -1.43 -1.80 10.21
N PRO A 83 -1.58 -2.53 11.34
CA PRO A 83 -2.40 -3.73 11.40
C PRO A 83 -3.90 -3.37 11.40
N PRO A 84 -4.80 -4.28 10.96
CA PRO A 84 -6.23 -4.10 11.15
C PRO A 84 -6.57 -4.08 12.64
N ASP A 85 -7.59 -3.31 12.99
CA ASP A 85 -8.12 -3.20 14.36
C ASP A 85 -9.64 -3.45 14.39
N PRO A 86 -10.07 -4.70 14.17
CA PRO A 86 -11.49 -5.04 14.10
C PRO A 86 -12.27 -4.84 15.39
N ALA A 87 -11.59 -4.68 16.53
CA ALA A 87 -12.24 -4.41 17.81
C ALA A 87 -12.81 -2.98 17.85
N ASN A 88 -12.16 -2.03 17.20
CA ASN A 88 -12.59 -0.63 17.14
C ASN A 88 -13.16 -0.25 15.76
N TYR A 89 -12.76 -0.99 14.69
CA TYR A 89 -13.12 -0.73 13.29
C TYR A 89 -13.59 -2.04 12.63
N ALA A 90 -14.87 -2.36 12.78
CA ALA A 90 -15.44 -3.63 12.31
C ALA A 90 -15.26 -3.85 10.79
N GLU A 91 -15.14 -2.76 10.02
CA GLU A 91 -14.85 -2.78 8.59
C GLU A 91 -13.46 -3.33 8.23
N GLU A 92 -12.55 -3.46 9.19
CA GLU A 92 -11.20 -4.01 9.00
C GLU A 92 -11.11 -5.52 9.38
N ALA A 93 -12.24 -6.20 9.59
CA ALA A 93 -12.25 -7.56 10.12
C ALA A 93 -11.44 -8.59 9.31
N TRP A 94 -11.27 -8.38 8.00
CA TRP A 94 -10.46 -9.23 7.12
C TRP A 94 -9.19 -8.56 6.63
N GLY A 95 -8.91 -7.34 7.09
CA GLY A 95 -7.66 -6.67 6.82
C GLY A 95 -7.79 -5.24 6.30
N VAL A 96 -6.63 -4.65 6.09
CA VAL A 96 -6.42 -3.32 5.50
C VAL A 96 -5.50 -3.46 4.29
N GLU A 97 -5.87 -2.82 3.17
CA GLU A 97 -5.30 -3.13 1.86
C GLU A 97 -4.99 -1.86 1.04
N ASP A 98 -4.09 -1.99 0.06
CA ASP A 98 -3.93 -1.13 -1.11
C ASP A 98 -3.81 0.37 -0.80
N ALA A 99 -2.91 0.73 0.11
CA ALA A 99 -2.69 2.11 0.53
C ALA A 99 -2.35 3.04 -0.64
N ARG A 100 -2.87 4.26 -0.57
CA ARG A 100 -2.45 5.42 -1.37
C ARG A 100 -2.07 6.53 -0.41
N VAL A 101 -0.90 7.14 -0.64
CA VAL A 101 -0.27 8.08 0.28
C VAL A 101 -0.24 9.46 -0.37
N THR A 102 -0.75 10.47 0.32
CA THR A 102 -0.78 11.84 -0.17
C THR A 102 -0.42 12.83 0.93
N TRP A 103 0.55 13.71 0.67
CA TRP A 103 0.87 14.82 1.57
C TRP A 103 -0.18 15.92 1.44
N VAL A 104 -0.72 16.37 2.57
CA VAL A 104 -1.67 17.49 2.63
C VAL A 104 -1.01 18.65 3.36
N ALA A 105 -0.56 19.64 2.59
CA ALA A 105 0.26 20.74 3.09
C ALA A 105 -0.45 21.59 4.15
N ASP A 106 -1.74 21.87 3.99
CA ASP A 106 -2.53 22.68 4.93
C ASP A 106 -2.70 21.98 6.29
N ARG A 107 -2.58 20.65 6.33
CA ARG A 107 -2.69 19.86 7.55
C ARG A 107 -1.34 19.44 8.11
N GLN A 108 -0.26 19.59 7.34
CA GLN A 108 1.10 19.14 7.67
C GLN A 108 1.14 17.66 8.05
N GLU A 109 0.36 16.83 7.35
CA GLU A 109 0.28 15.39 7.56
C GLU A 109 0.09 14.62 6.26
N TRP A 110 0.40 13.34 6.29
CA TRP A 110 0.11 12.39 5.24
C TRP A 110 -1.28 11.82 5.42
N ILE A 111 -2.09 11.83 4.39
CA ILE A 111 -3.37 11.12 4.33
C ILE A 111 -3.14 9.80 3.58
N ILE A 112 -3.60 8.73 4.21
CA ILE A 112 -3.57 7.37 3.69
C ILE A 112 -5.01 6.99 3.34
N ALA A 113 -5.29 6.81 2.05
CA ALA A 113 -6.51 6.16 1.61
C ALA A 113 -6.20 4.66 1.49
N TYR A 114 -7.01 3.82 2.12
CA TYR A 114 -6.84 2.36 2.10
C TYR A 114 -8.18 1.65 1.96
N THR A 115 -8.13 0.39 1.57
CA THR A 115 -9.30 -0.48 1.59
C THR A 115 -9.39 -1.16 2.96
N ALA A 116 -10.45 -0.88 3.70
CA ALA A 116 -10.87 -1.69 4.84
C ALA A 116 -11.74 -2.84 4.33
N PHE A 117 -11.39 -4.08 4.65
CA PHE A 117 -12.07 -5.26 4.11
C PHE A 117 -12.69 -6.11 5.22
N SER A 118 -13.97 -6.48 4.99
CA SER A 118 -14.76 -7.22 5.97
C SER A 118 -15.90 -8.00 5.28
N PRO A 119 -16.73 -8.76 6.03
CA PRO A 119 -17.89 -9.46 5.47
C PRO A 119 -18.90 -8.58 4.72
N ILE A 120 -18.93 -7.27 5.00
CA ILE A 120 -19.81 -6.34 4.26
C ILE A 120 -19.18 -5.84 2.95
N GLY A 121 -18.00 -6.32 2.59
CA GLY A 121 -17.26 -5.94 1.39
C GLY A 121 -16.18 -4.89 1.65
N PRO A 122 -15.49 -4.45 0.57
CA PRO A 122 -14.44 -3.45 0.64
C PRO A 122 -15.03 -2.04 0.83
N LEU A 123 -14.43 -1.26 1.72
CA LEU A 123 -14.70 0.15 1.96
C LEU A 123 -13.46 0.97 1.70
N VAL A 124 -13.59 2.17 1.15
CA VAL A 124 -12.49 3.13 1.16
C VAL A 124 -12.50 3.87 2.49
N SER A 125 -11.44 3.68 3.27
CA SER A 125 -11.23 4.33 4.56
C SER A 125 -10.00 5.25 4.50
N LEU A 126 -9.96 6.21 5.42
CA LEU A 126 -8.84 7.13 5.56
C LEU A 126 -8.16 6.97 6.91
N ALA A 127 -6.86 7.19 6.91
CA ALA A 127 -6.06 7.43 8.09
C ALA A 127 -5.10 8.60 7.85
N SER A 128 -4.57 9.20 8.92
CA SER A 128 -3.50 10.19 8.82
C SER A 128 -2.30 9.78 9.65
N THR A 129 -1.14 10.31 9.27
CA THR A 129 0.12 10.14 9.99
C THR A 129 1.06 11.30 9.68
N VAL A 130 1.96 11.60 10.62
CA VAL A 130 3.06 12.56 10.41
C VAL A 130 4.42 11.87 10.28
N ASP A 131 4.54 10.62 10.72
CA ASP A 131 5.81 9.92 10.93
C ASP A 131 5.86 8.48 10.39
N PHE A 132 4.74 7.95 9.91
CA PHE A 132 4.58 6.53 9.52
C PHE A 132 4.93 5.52 10.64
N GLN A 133 4.75 5.93 11.88
CA GLN A 133 4.85 5.09 13.08
C GLN A 133 3.52 5.11 13.84
N SER A 134 2.92 6.30 13.94
CA SER A 134 1.63 6.51 14.60
C SER A 134 0.59 6.91 13.57
N PHE A 135 -0.59 6.30 13.64
CA PHE A 135 -1.68 6.55 12.70
C PHE A 135 -2.98 6.90 13.45
N ILE A 136 -3.72 7.85 12.88
CA ILE A 136 -5.07 8.19 13.34
C ILE A 136 -6.05 7.73 12.26
N ARG A 137 -6.94 6.79 12.59
CA ARG A 137 -8.01 6.37 11.69
C ARG A 137 -9.08 7.44 11.61
N LEU A 138 -9.43 7.86 10.40
CA LEU A 138 -10.45 8.87 10.12
C LEU A 138 -11.79 8.23 9.72
N GLY A 139 -11.78 6.91 9.49
CA GLY A 139 -12.94 6.10 9.17
C GLY A 139 -13.28 6.02 7.68
N PRO A 140 -14.36 5.31 7.33
CA PRO A 140 -14.79 5.10 5.96
C PRO A 140 -15.35 6.37 5.33
N VAL A 141 -14.99 6.61 4.06
CA VAL A 141 -15.43 7.76 3.27
C VAL A 141 -16.24 7.37 2.04
N MET A 142 -16.17 6.09 1.63
CA MET A 142 -17.00 5.55 0.57
C MET A 142 -17.54 4.18 0.99
N PRO A 143 -18.88 4.01 1.01
CA PRO A 143 -19.50 2.74 1.31
C PRO A 143 -19.26 1.71 0.21
N PRO A 144 -19.48 0.41 0.47
CA PRO A 144 -19.49 -0.60 -0.57
C PRO A 144 -20.54 -0.23 -1.62
N ARG A 145 -20.25 -0.51 -2.87
CA ARG A 145 -21.27 -0.44 -3.90
C ARG A 145 -22.24 -1.60 -3.68
N GLY A 146 -23.51 -1.26 -3.43
CA GLY A 146 -24.60 -2.24 -3.38
C GLY A 146 -24.89 -2.86 -4.74
#